data_b81f7ba696bf2e2b6609879cd4d99b34
#
_entry.id   b81f7ba696bf2e2b6609879cd4d99b34
#
_cell.length_a   1.000
_cell.length_b   1.000
_cell.length_c   1.000
_cell.angle_alpha   90.00
_cell.angle_beta   90.00
_cell.angle_gamma   90.00
#
_symmetry.space_group_name_H-M   'P 1'
#
loop_
_entity.id
_entity.type
_entity.pdbx_description
1 polymer ?
#
loop_
_entity_poly.entity_id
_entity_poly.type
_entity_poly.pdbx_seq_one_letter_code
_entity_poly.pdbx_strand_id
1 'polypeptide(L)'
;TTTVSVFNKNILRHLAVIPLGGNTITKDIASLQMEESDAERMKIKYASAFTDNNDIDNTLMLSIDEDRNVESRRFVEIVEGRLEEIIENVWFQIQSSDYYDKLLGGIILIGGGSNMKDIEMAFVNHTHIEKIRIAKFVTQTINTKNPEINDKDGKMNTILGILAKGDMNCAGGEIDPNGNSLFEQHHLEMGTEAIKPRSAADIAPGVVRTEAEKQKIEEEKRKAAEEAERFAAEEATRKENEE
;
A
#
# COMPACT_ATOMS: atom_id res chain seq x y z
N THR A 1 -5.81 -2.09 6.73
CA THR A 1 -5.78 -0.84 5.95
C THR A 1 -5.87 -1.14 4.47
N THR A 2 -6.50 -0.23 3.73
CA THR A 2 -6.58 -0.23 2.27
C THR A 2 -5.92 1.04 1.75
N THR A 3 -5.02 0.90 0.79
CA THR A 3 -4.35 2.04 0.16
C THR A 3 -4.88 2.22 -1.26
N VAL A 4 -5.33 3.43 -1.58
CA VAL A 4 -5.78 3.82 -2.91
C VAL A 4 -4.71 4.68 -3.55
N SER A 5 -4.23 4.28 -4.73
CA SER A 5 -3.26 5.05 -5.49
C SER A 5 -3.71 5.18 -6.95
N VAL A 6 -3.79 6.41 -7.44
CA VAL A 6 -4.18 6.69 -8.83
C VAL A 6 -2.97 7.15 -9.61
N PHE A 7 -2.71 6.48 -10.72
CA PHE A 7 -1.58 6.77 -11.60
C PHE A 7 -2.06 7.26 -12.98
N ASN A 8 -1.38 8.25 -13.51
CA ASN A 8 -1.53 8.68 -14.89
C ASN A 8 -0.15 8.81 -15.53
N LYS A 9 0.11 8.06 -16.60
CA LYS A 9 1.41 7.99 -17.30
C LYS A 9 2.57 7.69 -16.33
N ASN A 10 2.40 6.70 -15.46
CA ASN A 10 3.35 6.31 -14.41
C ASN A 10 3.66 7.39 -13.34
N ILE A 11 2.90 8.47 -13.30
CA ILE A 11 3.01 9.50 -12.27
C ILE A 11 1.87 9.29 -11.28
N LEU A 12 2.20 9.20 -9.99
CA LEU A 12 1.22 9.15 -8.91
C LEU A 12 0.47 10.49 -8.84
N ARG A 13 -0.85 10.43 -8.94
CA ARG A 13 -1.73 11.61 -8.93
C ARG A 13 -2.53 11.75 -7.66
N HIS A 14 -2.91 10.62 -7.07
CA HIS A 14 -3.66 10.60 -5.82
C HIS A 14 -3.19 9.43 -4.99
N LEU A 15 -3.10 9.64 -3.67
CA LEU A 15 -2.77 8.63 -2.70
C LEU A 15 -3.62 8.84 -1.45
N ALA A 16 -4.35 7.82 -1.04
CA ALA A 16 -5.12 7.83 0.18
C ALA A 16 -4.96 6.51 0.93
N VAL A 17 -5.00 6.59 2.25
CA VAL A 17 -4.97 5.42 3.14
C VAL A 17 -6.25 5.39 3.94
N ILE A 18 -7.01 4.31 3.77
CA ILE A 18 -8.27 4.06 4.47
C ILE A 18 -7.96 3.11 5.62
N PRO A 19 -8.33 3.42 6.87
CA PRO A 19 -8.02 2.58 8.04
C PRO A 19 -8.91 1.32 8.14
N LEU A 20 -9.50 0.89 7.04
CA LEU A 20 -10.31 -0.31 6.88
C LEU A 20 -9.62 -1.29 5.93
N GLY A 21 -9.84 -2.59 6.13
CA GLY A 21 -9.26 -3.63 5.28
C GLY A 21 -9.62 -5.03 5.77
N GLY A 22 -8.95 -6.07 5.28
CA GLY A 22 -9.26 -7.46 5.61
C GLY A 22 -9.31 -7.77 7.10
N ASN A 23 -8.48 -7.09 7.91
CA ASN A 23 -8.50 -7.29 9.37
C ASN A 23 -9.74 -6.68 10.06
N THR A 24 -10.34 -5.65 9.50
CA THR A 24 -11.62 -5.14 10.01
C THR A 24 -12.75 -6.13 9.77
N ILE A 25 -12.76 -6.80 8.61
CA ILE A 25 -13.71 -7.89 8.34
C ILE A 25 -13.54 -9.02 9.35
N THR A 26 -12.28 -9.41 9.66
CA THR A 26 -12.00 -10.44 10.68
C THR A 26 -12.56 -10.05 12.04
N LYS A 27 -12.37 -8.80 12.47
CA LYS A 27 -12.90 -8.30 13.75
C LYS A 27 -14.42 -8.30 13.79
N ASP A 28 -15.08 -7.96 12.69
CA ASP A 28 -16.53 -8.00 12.63
C ASP A 28 -17.05 -9.43 12.69
N ILE A 29 -16.40 -10.39 12.02
CA ILE A 29 -16.70 -11.81 12.14
C ILE A 29 -16.48 -12.29 13.60
N ALA A 30 -15.41 -11.84 14.26
CA ALA A 30 -15.13 -12.20 15.67
C ALA A 30 -16.24 -11.72 16.62
N SER A 31 -17.00 -10.68 16.26
CA SER A 31 -18.18 -10.25 17.03
C SER A 31 -19.28 -11.31 17.14
N LEU A 32 -19.22 -12.35 16.31
CA LEU A 32 -20.07 -13.54 16.38
C LEU A 32 -19.64 -14.52 17.52
N GLN A 33 -18.97 -14.01 18.54
CA GLN A 33 -18.53 -14.75 19.73
C GLN A 33 -17.46 -15.80 19.43
N MET A 34 -16.52 -15.48 18.57
CA MET A 34 -15.35 -16.31 18.28
C MET A 34 -14.04 -15.55 18.44
N GLU A 35 -12.93 -16.25 18.57
CA GLU A 35 -11.61 -15.65 18.60
C GLU A 35 -11.19 -15.13 17.21
N GLU A 36 -10.30 -14.12 17.17
CA GLU A 36 -9.83 -13.55 15.90
C GLU A 36 -9.17 -14.59 14.99
N SER A 37 -8.50 -15.60 15.57
CA SER A 37 -7.89 -16.71 14.82
C SER A 37 -8.94 -17.56 14.10
N ASP A 38 -10.06 -17.83 14.77
CA ASP A 38 -11.18 -18.58 14.20
C ASP A 38 -11.90 -17.75 13.14
N ALA A 39 -12.13 -16.47 13.43
CA ALA A 39 -12.73 -15.53 12.52
C ALA A 39 -11.91 -15.39 11.21
N GLU A 40 -10.57 -15.34 11.32
CA GLU A 40 -9.69 -15.30 10.14
C GLU A 40 -9.79 -16.59 9.32
N ARG A 41 -9.81 -17.77 9.98
CA ARG A 41 -10.02 -19.05 9.28
C ARG A 41 -11.38 -19.11 8.58
N MET A 42 -12.43 -18.63 9.25
CA MET A 42 -13.78 -18.59 8.72
C MET A 42 -13.84 -17.65 7.51
N LYS A 43 -13.23 -16.47 7.58
CA LYS A 43 -13.11 -15.52 6.47
C LYS A 43 -12.42 -16.17 5.27
N ILE A 44 -11.27 -16.78 5.46
CA ILE A 44 -10.51 -17.41 4.36
C ILE A 44 -11.29 -18.55 3.72
N LYS A 45 -12.06 -19.29 4.51
CA LYS A 45 -12.75 -20.51 4.06
C LYS A 45 -14.10 -20.22 3.40
N TYR A 46 -14.87 -19.27 3.94
CA TYR A 46 -16.29 -19.12 3.61
C TYR A 46 -16.66 -17.73 3.06
N ALA A 47 -15.81 -16.70 3.25
CA ALA A 47 -16.18 -15.37 2.83
C ALA A 47 -16.23 -15.22 1.31
N SER A 48 -17.30 -14.60 0.83
CA SER A 48 -17.44 -14.09 -0.53
C SER A 48 -17.65 -12.59 -0.46
N ALA A 49 -17.16 -11.88 -1.46
CA ALA A 49 -17.34 -10.44 -1.59
C ALA A 49 -18.71 -10.06 -2.16
N PHE A 50 -19.34 -11.02 -2.83
CA PHE A 50 -20.69 -10.88 -3.39
C PHE A 50 -21.35 -12.23 -3.41
N THR A 51 -22.58 -12.29 -2.93
CA THR A 51 -23.43 -13.46 -2.97
C THR A 51 -24.83 -13.06 -3.46
N ASP A 52 -25.34 -13.73 -4.47
CA ASP A 52 -26.73 -13.51 -4.87
C ASP A 52 -27.66 -13.91 -3.72
N ASN A 53 -28.66 -13.07 -3.40
CA ASN A 53 -29.62 -13.35 -2.34
C ASN A 53 -30.36 -14.68 -2.52
N ASN A 54 -30.49 -15.15 -3.76
CA ASN A 54 -31.12 -16.43 -4.08
C ASN A 54 -30.20 -17.63 -3.77
N ASP A 55 -28.89 -17.40 -3.68
CA ASP A 55 -27.90 -18.45 -3.42
C ASP A 55 -27.59 -18.59 -1.91
N ILE A 56 -28.13 -17.69 -1.08
CA ILE A 56 -27.95 -17.76 0.38
C ILE A 56 -28.90 -18.82 0.96
N ASP A 57 -28.33 -19.95 1.35
CA ASP A 57 -29.09 -20.95 2.10
C ASP A 57 -29.26 -20.50 3.55
N ASN A 58 -30.50 -20.12 3.90
CA ASN A 58 -30.87 -19.68 5.24
C ASN A 58 -30.82 -20.79 6.31
N THR A 59 -30.75 -22.05 5.88
CA THR A 59 -30.69 -23.21 6.78
C THR A 59 -29.28 -23.71 7.00
N LEU A 60 -28.32 -23.21 6.21
CA LEU A 60 -26.93 -23.63 6.28
C LEU A 60 -26.26 -23.04 7.52
N MET A 61 -25.65 -23.92 8.30
CA MET A 61 -24.82 -23.56 9.45
C MET A 61 -23.34 -23.75 9.08
N LEU A 62 -22.55 -22.71 9.25
CA LEU A 62 -21.10 -22.75 9.04
C LEU A 62 -20.44 -23.17 10.35
N SER A 63 -19.64 -24.25 10.31
CA SER A 63 -18.93 -24.73 11.49
C SER A 63 -17.72 -23.85 11.81
N ILE A 64 -17.64 -23.39 13.03
CA ILE A 64 -16.47 -22.70 13.62
C ILE A 64 -15.49 -23.75 14.14
N ASP A 65 -15.99 -24.66 14.99
CA ASP A 65 -15.30 -25.79 15.57
C ASP A 65 -16.26 -26.99 15.75
N GLU A 66 -15.90 -27.97 16.59
CA GLU A 66 -16.71 -29.18 16.81
C GLU A 66 -18.09 -28.89 17.40
N ASP A 67 -18.19 -27.84 18.23
CA ASP A 67 -19.41 -27.54 19.02
C ASP A 67 -20.14 -26.27 18.60
N ARG A 68 -19.48 -25.36 17.85
CA ARG A 68 -20.02 -24.04 17.53
C ARG A 68 -20.25 -23.85 16.04
N ASN A 69 -21.41 -23.30 15.74
CA ASN A 69 -21.83 -22.97 14.36
C ASN A 69 -22.39 -21.56 14.31
N VAL A 70 -22.33 -20.96 13.13
CA VAL A 70 -22.93 -19.66 12.82
C VAL A 70 -23.84 -19.79 11.59
N GLU A 71 -24.94 -19.06 11.58
CA GLU A 71 -25.84 -19.00 10.42
C GLU A 71 -25.13 -18.38 9.20
N SER A 72 -25.21 -19.07 8.07
CA SER A 72 -24.60 -18.62 6.82
C SER A 72 -25.04 -17.20 6.44
N ARG A 73 -26.33 -16.91 6.51
CA ARG A 73 -26.86 -15.57 6.20
C ARG A 73 -26.20 -14.48 7.05
N ARG A 74 -26.15 -14.69 8.36
CA ARG A 74 -25.56 -13.69 9.29
C ARG A 74 -24.07 -13.48 9.03
N PHE A 75 -23.37 -14.54 8.68
CA PHE A 75 -21.95 -14.46 8.30
C PHE A 75 -21.77 -13.67 7.01
N VAL A 76 -22.55 -13.96 5.98
CA VAL A 76 -22.53 -13.24 4.69
C VAL A 76 -22.85 -11.76 4.89
N GLU A 77 -23.92 -11.41 5.60
CA GLU A 77 -24.31 -10.03 5.86
C GLU A 77 -23.19 -9.20 6.54
N ILE A 78 -22.47 -9.80 7.48
CA ILE A 78 -21.35 -9.13 8.16
C ILE A 78 -20.18 -8.91 7.20
N VAL A 79 -19.81 -9.93 6.42
CA VAL A 79 -18.68 -9.85 5.49
C VAL A 79 -18.96 -8.84 4.38
N GLU A 80 -20.12 -8.97 3.73
CA GLU A 80 -20.49 -8.10 2.62
C GLU A 80 -20.69 -6.66 3.08
N GLY A 81 -21.37 -6.42 4.21
CA GLY A 81 -21.60 -5.07 4.71
C GLY A 81 -20.28 -4.34 5.05
N ARG A 82 -19.30 -5.03 5.61
CA ARG A 82 -17.97 -4.40 5.84
C ARG A 82 -17.22 -4.20 4.54
N LEU A 83 -17.31 -5.13 3.62
CA LEU A 83 -16.64 -5.00 2.34
C LEU A 83 -17.24 -3.88 1.49
N GLU A 84 -18.55 -3.75 1.49
CA GLU A 84 -19.26 -2.64 0.85
C GLU A 84 -18.77 -1.29 1.36
N GLU A 85 -18.67 -1.11 2.68
CA GLU A 85 -18.10 0.10 3.28
C GLU A 85 -16.65 0.36 2.80
N ILE A 86 -15.83 -0.68 2.70
CA ILE A 86 -14.47 -0.54 2.18
C ILE A 86 -14.49 -0.09 0.72
N ILE A 87 -15.30 -0.72 -0.12
CA ILE A 87 -15.39 -0.40 -1.56
C ILE A 87 -15.93 1.02 -1.77
N GLU A 88 -16.95 1.43 -1.04
CA GLU A 88 -17.50 2.78 -1.11
C GLU A 88 -16.46 3.84 -0.73
N ASN A 89 -15.70 3.60 0.34
CA ASN A 89 -14.60 4.49 0.71
C ASN A 89 -13.50 4.53 -0.36
N VAL A 90 -13.16 3.40 -0.97
CA VAL A 90 -12.22 3.34 -2.10
C VAL A 90 -12.77 4.14 -3.28
N TRP A 91 -14.04 3.96 -3.61
CA TRP A 91 -14.68 4.66 -4.71
C TRP A 91 -14.74 6.18 -4.48
N PHE A 92 -15.07 6.60 -3.26
CA PHE A 92 -15.02 8.00 -2.87
C PHE A 92 -13.61 8.61 -3.08
N GLN A 93 -12.54 7.89 -2.71
CA GLN A 93 -11.17 8.36 -2.93
C GLN A 93 -10.81 8.44 -4.43
N ILE A 94 -11.29 7.50 -5.24
CA ILE A 94 -11.10 7.54 -6.70
C ILE A 94 -11.83 8.74 -7.30
N GLN A 95 -13.07 8.99 -6.90
CA GLN A 95 -13.85 10.16 -7.36
C GLN A 95 -13.15 11.48 -6.97
N SER A 96 -12.64 11.56 -5.73
CA SER A 96 -11.92 12.73 -5.21
C SER A 96 -10.59 12.99 -5.93
N SER A 97 -10.09 12.05 -6.71
CA SER A 97 -8.84 12.20 -7.47
C SER A 97 -8.96 13.00 -8.76
N ASP A 98 -10.16 13.37 -9.21
CA ASP A 98 -10.47 13.97 -10.52
C ASP A 98 -10.07 13.11 -11.73
N TYR A 99 -9.84 11.80 -11.51
CA TYR A 99 -9.47 10.85 -12.57
C TYR A 99 -10.47 9.70 -12.74
N TYR A 100 -11.59 9.70 -12.03
CA TYR A 100 -12.56 8.60 -12.05
C TYR A 100 -13.13 8.30 -13.44
N ASP A 101 -13.29 9.33 -14.28
CA ASP A 101 -13.77 9.25 -15.66
C ASP A 101 -12.67 8.90 -16.67
N LYS A 102 -11.42 8.80 -16.24
CA LYS A 102 -10.21 8.61 -17.09
C LYS A 102 -9.47 7.31 -16.78
N LEU A 103 -10.09 6.36 -16.08
CA LEU A 103 -9.49 5.11 -15.66
C LEU A 103 -9.43 4.09 -16.82
N LEU A 104 -8.73 4.41 -17.90
CA LEU A 104 -8.58 3.54 -19.08
C LEU A 104 -7.93 2.19 -18.75
N GLY A 105 -7.08 2.16 -17.74
CA GLY A 105 -6.46 0.95 -17.20
C GLY A 105 -7.38 0.13 -16.29
N GLY A 106 -8.49 0.71 -15.85
CA GLY A 106 -9.38 0.13 -14.83
C GLY A 106 -8.78 0.18 -13.44
N ILE A 107 -9.27 -0.68 -12.55
CA ILE A 107 -8.81 -0.84 -11.17
C ILE A 107 -7.99 -2.12 -11.07
N ILE A 108 -6.86 -2.05 -10.37
CA ILE A 108 -6.00 -3.19 -10.08
C ILE A 108 -6.02 -3.43 -8.57
N LEU A 109 -6.50 -4.59 -8.18
CA LEU A 109 -6.54 -5.04 -6.79
C LEU A 109 -5.28 -5.83 -6.46
N ILE A 110 -4.66 -5.54 -5.31
CA ILE A 110 -3.46 -6.23 -4.81
C ILE A 110 -3.58 -6.50 -3.32
N GLY A 111 -2.81 -7.46 -2.85
CA GLY A 111 -2.75 -7.84 -1.45
C GLY A 111 -3.74 -8.94 -1.07
N GLY A 112 -3.69 -9.39 0.18
CA GLY A 112 -4.46 -10.56 0.65
C GLY A 112 -5.99 -10.40 0.53
N GLY A 113 -6.51 -9.19 0.73
CA GLY A 113 -7.95 -8.91 0.60
C GLY A 113 -8.49 -9.11 -0.82
N SER A 114 -7.64 -8.96 -1.84
CA SER A 114 -8.04 -9.19 -3.23
C SER A 114 -8.26 -10.67 -3.58
N ASN A 115 -7.91 -11.59 -2.69
CA ASN A 115 -8.14 -13.03 -2.87
C ASN A 115 -9.54 -13.49 -2.44
N MET A 116 -10.35 -12.59 -1.89
CA MET A 116 -11.72 -12.92 -1.51
C MET A 116 -12.51 -13.33 -2.75
N LYS A 117 -13.32 -14.38 -2.61
CA LYS A 117 -14.17 -14.86 -3.69
C LYS A 117 -15.09 -13.73 -4.19
N ASP A 118 -15.31 -13.66 -5.48
CA ASP A 118 -16.20 -12.71 -6.17
C ASP A 118 -15.89 -11.21 -5.93
N ILE A 119 -14.64 -10.87 -5.50
CA ILE A 119 -14.22 -9.50 -5.22
C ILE A 119 -14.32 -8.58 -6.45
N GLU A 120 -13.99 -9.09 -7.64
CA GLU A 120 -14.10 -8.31 -8.88
C GLU A 120 -15.55 -7.90 -9.15
N MET A 121 -16.49 -8.83 -8.94
CA MET A 121 -17.92 -8.59 -9.12
C MET A 121 -18.44 -7.54 -8.12
N ALA A 122 -18.03 -7.64 -6.85
CA ALA A 122 -18.37 -6.64 -5.84
C ALA A 122 -17.91 -5.23 -6.27
N PHE A 123 -16.67 -5.10 -6.73
CA PHE A 123 -16.15 -3.83 -7.23
C PHE A 123 -16.90 -3.32 -8.47
N VAL A 124 -17.22 -4.18 -9.44
CA VAL A 124 -18.00 -3.79 -10.63
C VAL A 124 -19.37 -3.26 -10.22
N ASN A 125 -20.05 -3.95 -9.32
CA ASN A 125 -21.40 -3.57 -8.89
C ASN A 125 -21.44 -2.21 -8.20
N HIS A 126 -20.44 -1.90 -7.36
CA HIS A 126 -20.41 -0.64 -6.61
C HIS A 126 -19.78 0.53 -7.39
N THR A 127 -18.78 0.27 -8.23
CA THR A 127 -18.05 1.35 -8.93
C THR A 127 -18.52 1.56 -10.35
N HIS A 128 -19.25 0.60 -10.94
CA HIS A 128 -19.63 0.55 -12.35
C HIS A 128 -18.44 0.59 -13.32
N ILE A 129 -17.25 0.24 -12.83
CA ILE A 129 -16.04 0.10 -13.65
C ILE A 129 -15.90 -1.37 -14.04
N GLU A 130 -16.09 -1.66 -15.32
CA GLU A 130 -16.05 -3.03 -15.84
C GLU A 130 -14.66 -3.67 -15.80
N LYS A 131 -13.62 -2.84 -15.87
CA LYS A 131 -12.24 -3.30 -15.97
C LYS A 131 -11.60 -3.41 -14.59
N ILE A 132 -11.88 -4.49 -13.90
CA ILE A 132 -11.25 -4.85 -12.63
C ILE A 132 -10.25 -5.99 -12.86
N ARG A 133 -9.09 -5.95 -12.21
CA ARG A 133 -8.06 -7.00 -12.31
C ARG A 133 -7.42 -7.25 -10.95
N ILE A 134 -7.15 -8.51 -10.66
CA ILE A 134 -6.36 -8.92 -9.50
C ILE A 134 -4.92 -9.18 -9.96
N ALA A 135 -3.95 -8.47 -9.37
CA ALA A 135 -2.54 -8.72 -9.62
C ALA A 135 -2.01 -9.75 -8.62
N LYS A 136 -1.93 -11.01 -9.06
CA LYS A 136 -1.50 -12.15 -8.22
C LYS A 136 0.01 -12.33 -8.15
N PHE A 137 0.79 -11.71 -9.02
CA PHE A 137 2.24 -11.86 -9.09
C PHE A 137 2.92 -10.62 -9.63
N VAL A 138 4.20 -10.46 -9.32
CA VAL A 138 5.09 -9.46 -9.93
C VAL A 138 5.71 -10.00 -11.22
N THR A 139 6.10 -9.10 -12.11
CA THR A 139 6.71 -9.46 -13.40
C THR A 139 8.19 -9.82 -13.30
N GLN A 140 8.85 -9.42 -12.21
CA GLN A 140 10.26 -9.75 -11.97
C GLN A 140 10.42 -11.23 -11.63
N THR A 141 11.53 -11.81 -12.08
CA THR A 141 11.91 -13.17 -11.70
C THR A 141 12.36 -13.18 -10.24
N ILE A 142 11.75 -14.03 -9.44
CA ILE A 142 12.07 -14.17 -8.02
C ILE A 142 12.75 -15.52 -7.81
N ASN A 143 13.94 -15.49 -7.23
CA ASN A 143 14.70 -16.69 -6.88
C ASN A 143 14.69 -16.88 -5.36
N THR A 144 13.76 -17.68 -4.85
CA THR A 144 13.62 -17.96 -3.42
C THR A 144 13.18 -19.40 -3.17
N LYS A 145 13.61 -19.94 -2.02
CA LYS A 145 13.15 -21.25 -1.52
C LYS A 145 11.96 -21.14 -0.58
N ASN A 146 11.56 -19.92 -0.19
CA ASN A 146 10.42 -19.72 0.70
C ASN A 146 9.10 -19.95 -0.07
N PRO A 147 8.28 -20.94 0.34
CA PRO A 147 7.02 -21.23 -0.34
C PRO A 147 6.03 -20.06 -0.30
N GLU A 148 5.96 -19.29 0.78
CA GLU A 148 5.05 -18.14 0.92
C GLU A 148 5.33 -17.03 -0.11
N ILE A 149 6.60 -16.88 -0.53
CA ILE A 149 6.98 -15.90 -1.56
C ILE A 149 6.66 -16.45 -2.96
N ASN A 150 6.72 -17.77 -3.12
CA ASN A 150 6.42 -18.44 -4.39
C ASN A 150 4.91 -18.60 -4.63
N ASP A 151 4.09 -18.44 -3.59
CA ASP A 151 2.64 -18.40 -3.73
C ASP A 151 2.24 -17.16 -4.55
N LYS A 152 1.67 -17.41 -5.74
CA LYS A 152 1.22 -16.35 -6.64
C LYS A 152 -0.17 -15.85 -6.22
N ASP A 153 -0.32 -15.49 -4.96
CA ASP A 153 -1.58 -15.05 -4.37
C ASP A 153 -1.66 -13.52 -4.16
N GLY A 154 -0.60 -12.80 -4.54
CA GLY A 154 -0.55 -11.33 -4.46
C GLY A 154 -0.27 -10.73 -3.09
N LYS A 155 -0.23 -11.53 -2.01
CA LYS A 155 0.04 -11.02 -0.65
C LYS A 155 1.39 -10.34 -0.52
N MET A 156 2.41 -10.90 -1.19
CA MET A 156 3.78 -10.40 -1.14
C MET A 156 4.10 -9.31 -2.18
N ASN A 157 3.18 -8.96 -3.06
CA ASN A 157 3.43 -8.02 -4.17
C ASN A 157 3.98 -6.67 -3.71
N THR A 158 3.48 -6.12 -2.61
CA THR A 158 3.96 -4.83 -2.07
C THR A 158 5.40 -4.95 -1.58
N ILE A 159 5.71 -5.99 -0.81
CA ILE A 159 7.07 -6.23 -0.27
C ILE A 159 8.04 -6.48 -1.42
N LEU A 160 7.67 -7.33 -2.37
CA LEU A 160 8.47 -7.63 -3.55
C LEU A 160 8.70 -6.39 -4.42
N GLY A 161 7.69 -5.53 -4.58
CA GLY A 161 7.81 -4.26 -5.28
C GLY A 161 8.78 -3.28 -4.59
N ILE A 162 8.76 -3.22 -3.26
CA ILE A 162 9.71 -2.41 -2.47
C ILE A 162 11.12 -2.96 -2.61
N LEU A 163 11.30 -4.27 -2.45
CA LEU A 163 12.61 -4.92 -2.60
C LEU A 163 13.19 -4.75 -4.00
N ALA A 164 12.36 -4.82 -5.04
CA ALA A 164 12.78 -4.60 -6.43
C ALA A 164 13.27 -3.16 -6.71
N LYS A 165 12.94 -2.21 -5.83
CA LYS A 165 13.37 -0.80 -5.90
C LYS A 165 14.42 -0.44 -4.84
N GLY A 166 14.70 -1.35 -3.89
CA GLY A 166 15.72 -1.17 -2.89
C GLY A 166 17.12 -1.24 -3.53
N ASP A 167 17.96 -0.29 -3.19
CA ASP A 167 19.33 -0.14 -3.67
C ASP A 167 20.38 -0.28 -2.54
N MET A 168 19.93 -0.47 -1.33
CA MET A 168 20.74 -0.49 -0.12
C MET A 168 20.35 -1.62 0.84
N ASN A 169 21.32 -2.30 1.44
CA ASN A 169 21.07 -3.21 2.56
C ASN A 169 21.00 -2.43 3.87
N CYS A 170 19.78 -2.12 4.33
CA CYS A 170 19.55 -1.40 5.58
C CYS A 170 19.84 -2.22 6.84
N ALA A 171 20.06 -3.52 6.73
CA ALA A 171 20.39 -4.40 7.85
C ALA A 171 21.88 -4.35 8.25
N GLY A 172 22.73 -3.62 7.51
CA GLY A 172 24.14 -3.37 7.85
C GLY A 172 25.09 -4.55 7.60
N GLY A 173 24.65 -5.64 7.00
CA GLY A 173 25.52 -6.75 6.55
C GLY A 173 26.09 -6.50 5.17
N GLU A 174 27.26 -7.07 4.86
CA GLU A 174 27.75 -7.11 3.49
C GLU A 174 26.79 -7.92 2.62
N ILE A 175 26.42 -7.38 1.46
CA ILE A 175 25.67 -8.13 0.46
C ILE A 175 26.64 -9.14 -0.15
N ASP A 176 26.45 -10.42 0.12
CA ASP A 176 27.23 -11.48 -0.51
C ASP A 176 26.95 -11.45 -2.03
N PRO A 177 27.93 -11.09 -2.87
CA PRO A 177 27.73 -11.02 -4.32
C PRO A 177 27.44 -12.41 -4.95
N ASN A 178 27.74 -13.49 -4.21
CA ASN A 178 27.39 -14.86 -4.58
C ASN A 178 26.21 -15.42 -3.80
N GLY A 179 25.67 -14.65 -2.83
CA GLY A 179 24.46 -14.98 -2.09
C GLY A 179 23.24 -14.93 -2.99
N ASN A 180 22.28 -15.80 -2.73
CA ASN A 180 21.03 -15.89 -3.48
C ASN A 180 20.30 -14.53 -3.50
N SER A 181 20.56 -13.70 -4.50
CA SER A 181 19.75 -12.51 -4.77
C SER A 181 18.30 -12.93 -5.04
N LEU A 182 17.34 -12.29 -4.39
CA LEU A 182 15.91 -12.55 -4.62
C LEU A 182 15.48 -12.18 -6.06
N PHE A 183 16.26 -11.30 -6.70
CA PHE A 183 16.01 -10.82 -8.06
C PHE A 183 17.26 -11.04 -8.94
N GLU A 184 17.08 -11.43 -10.17
CA GLU A 184 18.16 -11.41 -11.16
C GLU A 184 18.64 -9.96 -11.35
N GLN A 185 19.92 -9.72 -11.05
CA GLN A 185 20.54 -8.42 -11.27
C GLN A 185 20.63 -8.16 -12.77
N HIS A 186 19.79 -7.30 -13.30
CA HIS A 186 20.19 -6.54 -14.48
C HIS A 186 21.31 -5.59 -14.03
N HIS A 187 22.52 -5.86 -14.44
CA HIS A 187 23.67 -4.98 -14.27
C HIS A 187 23.34 -3.59 -14.83
N LEU A 188 22.91 -2.70 -13.95
CA LEU A 188 23.10 -1.27 -14.17
C LEU A 188 24.48 -0.96 -13.59
N GLU A 189 25.45 -0.73 -14.46
CA GLU A 189 26.74 -0.14 -14.08
C GLU A 189 26.46 1.22 -13.42
N MET A 190 26.39 1.22 -12.11
CA MET A 190 26.40 2.47 -11.35
C MET A 190 27.83 2.75 -10.92
N GLY A 191 28.39 3.82 -11.48
CA GLY A 191 29.68 4.35 -11.10
C GLY A 191 29.75 4.61 -9.60
N THR A 192 30.84 4.19 -9.00
CA THR A 192 31.21 4.41 -7.59
C THR A 192 31.51 5.89 -7.36
N GLU A 193 30.48 6.72 -7.21
CA GLU A 193 30.61 8.03 -6.59
C GLU A 193 30.06 7.97 -5.15
N ALA A 194 30.92 8.31 -4.20
CA ALA A 194 30.58 8.36 -2.79
C ALA A 194 29.37 9.29 -2.55
N ILE A 195 28.26 8.72 -2.08
CA ILE A 195 27.03 9.45 -1.81
C ILE A 195 27.25 10.38 -0.62
N LYS A 196 27.31 11.68 -0.88
CA LYS A 196 27.22 12.69 0.17
C LYS A 196 25.79 12.66 0.76
N PRO A 197 25.62 12.87 2.08
CA PRO A 197 24.27 12.91 2.66
C PRO A 197 23.44 14.00 1.98
N ARG A 198 22.31 13.61 1.41
CA ARG A 198 21.39 14.53 0.71
C ARG A 198 20.81 15.50 1.72
N SER A 199 20.98 16.78 1.46
CA SER A 199 20.27 17.83 2.19
C SER A 199 18.78 17.82 1.80
N ALA A 200 17.91 18.34 2.65
CA ALA A 200 16.47 18.45 2.40
C ALA A 200 16.09 19.22 1.10
N ALA A 201 17.08 19.78 0.40
CA ALA A 201 16.94 20.49 -0.87
C ALA A 201 16.92 19.56 -2.11
N ASP A 202 17.35 18.29 -1.98
CA ASP A 202 17.53 17.34 -3.10
C ASP A 202 16.30 16.41 -3.29
N ILE A 203 15.12 16.80 -2.82
CA ILE A 203 13.90 16.06 -3.05
C ILE A 203 13.49 16.20 -4.52
N ALA A 204 13.28 15.06 -5.16
CA ALA A 204 13.08 14.82 -6.59
C ALA A 204 12.28 15.90 -7.35
N PRO A 205 12.65 16.21 -8.62
CA PRO A 205 11.83 17.07 -9.47
C PRO A 205 10.52 16.36 -9.83
N GLY A 206 9.41 16.81 -9.24
CA GLY A 206 8.07 16.26 -9.50
C GLY A 206 7.01 16.58 -8.45
N VAL A 207 7.39 17.09 -7.30
CA VAL A 207 6.41 17.60 -6.32
C VAL A 207 5.99 19.00 -6.73
N VAL A 208 4.77 19.14 -7.23
CA VAL A 208 4.18 20.47 -7.50
C VAL A 208 3.89 21.12 -6.15
N ARG A 209 4.79 21.98 -5.69
CA ARG A 209 4.61 22.78 -4.48
C ARG A 209 3.65 23.92 -4.78
N THR A 210 2.77 24.21 -3.82
CA THR A 210 1.92 25.39 -3.90
C THR A 210 2.78 26.67 -3.82
N GLU A 211 2.29 27.78 -4.41
CA GLU A 211 3.00 29.06 -4.36
C GLU A 211 3.29 29.51 -2.91
N ALA A 212 2.40 29.17 -1.97
CA ALA A 212 2.60 29.44 -0.54
C ALA A 212 3.75 28.64 0.06
N GLU A 213 3.96 27.38 -0.38
CA GLU A 213 5.09 26.56 0.08
C GLU A 213 6.41 27.02 -0.52
N LYS A 214 6.41 27.47 -1.76
CA LYS A 214 7.61 28.06 -2.40
C LYS A 214 8.05 29.34 -1.66
N GLN A 215 7.11 30.21 -1.31
CA GLN A 215 7.40 31.43 -0.57
C GLN A 215 7.95 31.15 0.84
N LYS A 216 7.40 30.15 1.54
CA LYS A 216 7.94 29.73 2.86
C LYS A 216 9.38 29.22 2.78
N ILE A 217 9.67 28.38 1.79
CA ILE A 217 11.02 27.83 1.59
C ILE A 217 12.02 28.94 1.24
N GLU A 218 11.60 29.92 0.45
CA GLU A 218 12.44 31.05 0.06
C GLU A 218 12.71 32.00 1.26
N GLU A 219 11.69 32.20 2.11
CA GLU A 219 11.83 32.95 3.35
C GLU A 219 12.73 32.26 4.37
N GLU A 220 12.62 30.93 4.52
CA GLU A 220 13.51 30.13 5.38
C GLU A 220 14.96 30.16 4.86
N LYS A 221 15.17 30.05 3.56
CA LYS A 221 16.50 30.17 2.95
C LYS A 221 17.11 31.55 3.19
N ARG A 222 16.31 32.62 3.09
CA ARG A 222 16.79 33.98 3.36
C ARG A 222 17.17 34.16 4.82
N LYS A 223 16.35 33.67 5.76
CA LYS A 223 16.65 33.73 7.21
C LYS A 223 17.91 32.94 7.57
N ALA A 224 18.08 31.75 6.98
CA ALA A 224 19.28 30.93 7.19
C ALA A 224 20.55 31.59 6.60
N ALA A 225 20.43 32.32 5.49
CA ALA A 225 21.55 33.06 4.90
C ALA A 225 21.93 34.27 5.77
N GLU A 226 20.96 35.04 6.26
CA GLU A 226 21.18 36.16 7.19
C GLU A 226 21.81 35.70 8.52
N GLU A 227 21.40 34.57 9.05
CA GLU A 227 21.95 33.97 10.26
C GLU A 227 23.40 33.50 10.07
N ALA A 228 23.70 32.91 8.92
CA ALA A 228 25.06 32.51 8.55
C ALA A 228 25.99 33.71 8.35
N GLU A 229 25.52 34.82 7.78
CA GLU A 229 26.27 36.07 7.68
C GLU A 229 26.57 36.72 9.04
N ARG A 230 25.59 36.70 9.93
CA ARG A 230 25.77 37.18 11.31
C ARG A 230 26.82 36.38 12.07
N PHE A 231 26.76 35.06 11.97
CA PHE A 231 27.74 34.16 12.56
C PHE A 231 29.16 34.39 12.01
N ALA A 232 29.27 34.57 10.72
CA ALA A 232 30.56 34.86 10.07
C ALA A 232 31.12 36.23 10.51
N ALA A 233 30.28 37.25 10.67
CA ALA A 233 30.67 38.57 11.15
C ALA A 233 31.08 38.56 12.63
N GLU A 234 30.38 37.77 13.47
CA GLU A 234 30.75 37.59 14.88
C GLU A 234 32.09 36.85 15.02
N GLU A 235 32.34 35.87 14.20
CA GLU A 235 33.59 35.11 14.20
C GLU A 235 34.78 35.93 13.70
N ALA A 236 34.54 36.85 12.74
CA ALA A 236 35.54 37.78 12.25
C ALA A 236 35.95 38.81 13.33
N THR A 237 34.94 39.39 14.02
CA THR A 237 35.19 40.35 15.11
C THR A 237 35.84 39.72 16.35
N ARG A 238 35.58 38.41 16.58
CA ARG A 238 36.25 37.67 17.66
C ARG A 238 37.72 37.41 17.37
N LYS A 239 38.06 37.14 16.10
CA LYS A 239 39.46 36.96 15.67
C LYS A 239 40.26 38.26 15.69
N GLU A 240 39.66 39.41 15.40
CA GLU A 240 40.28 40.72 15.47
C GLU A 240 40.51 41.19 16.95
N ASN A 241 39.80 40.67 17.92
CA ASN A 241 39.99 41.02 19.35
C ASN A 241 40.95 40.04 20.07
N GLU A 242 41.42 38.98 19.43
CA GLU A 242 42.38 38.03 19.99
C GLU A 242 43.85 38.25 19.45
N GLU A 243 44.05 39.22 18.54
CA GLU A 243 45.36 39.77 18.13
C GLU A 243 45.66 41.10 18.87
#